data_5d4df69cba77fdb0cc9a951ae161366e
#
_entry.id   5d4df69cba77fdb0cc9a951ae161366e
#
_cell.length_a   1.000
_cell.length_b   1.000
_cell.length_c   1.000
_cell.angle_alpha   90.00
_cell.angle_beta   90.00
_cell.angle_gamma   90.00
#
_symmetry.space_group_name_H-M   'P 1'
#
loop_
_entity.id
_entity.type
_entity.pdbx_description
1 polymer ?
#
loop_
_entity_poly.entity_id
_entity_poly.type
_entity_poly.pdbx_seq_one_letter_code
_entity_poly.pdbx_strand_id
1 'polypeptide(L)'
;MNTPAGTTMPFPPSDLAGETLRHEQVDASKQSFWAPYAWLDAENAPTSNVRIIVAHGFITGIDSGVPADPQDIQLQGLLMPGAANCHAHTFHRALRGLGHEGSTFWQWRDTMYRIAHSLTPELYYQYARAVYAEMVLAGYTSVAEFHYVHHQINGKPYSDPNAFGKALIHAALDAGIRLTLLDTCYLHA
;
A
#
# COMPACT_ATOMS: atom_id res chain seq x y z
N MET A 1 14.31 -4.97 37.83
CA MET A 1 13.01 -4.64 37.19
C MET A 1 12.96 -5.41 35.91
N ASN A 2 12.13 -6.45 35.86
CA ASN A 2 12.00 -7.33 34.67
C ASN A 2 11.11 -6.64 33.64
N THR A 3 11.68 -6.34 32.47
CA THR A 3 10.92 -5.93 31.28
C THR A 3 10.17 -7.15 30.74
N PRO A 4 8.86 -7.10 30.49
CA PRO A 4 8.16 -8.23 29.91
C PRO A 4 8.64 -8.46 28.47
N ALA A 5 8.94 -9.71 28.15
CA ALA A 5 9.28 -10.16 26.81
C ALA A 5 8.11 -9.83 25.86
N GLY A 6 8.37 -9.00 24.86
CA GLY A 6 7.40 -8.68 23.81
C GLY A 6 7.02 -9.94 23.06
N THR A 7 5.73 -10.22 23.05
CA THR A 7 5.13 -11.29 22.22
C THR A 7 5.35 -10.91 20.75
N THR A 8 6.39 -11.47 20.13
CA THR A 8 6.56 -11.40 18.67
C THR A 8 5.42 -12.16 18.04
N MET A 9 4.52 -11.46 17.39
CA MET A 9 3.54 -12.10 16.50
C MET A 9 4.32 -12.81 15.39
N PRO A 10 4.08 -14.10 15.18
CA PRO A 10 4.79 -14.83 14.14
C PRO A 10 4.45 -14.24 12.76
N PHE A 11 5.46 -14.06 11.93
CA PHE A 11 5.30 -13.80 10.51
C PHE A 11 4.40 -14.91 9.94
N PRO A 12 3.41 -14.60 9.11
CA PRO A 12 2.59 -15.66 8.50
C PRO A 12 3.52 -16.67 7.81
N PRO A 13 3.22 -17.96 7.90
CA PRO A 13 4.11 -19.01 7.42
C PRO A 13 4.46 -18.82 5.94
N SER A 14 5.69 -19.15 5.58
CA SER A 14 6.34 -18.92 4.29
C SER A 14 5.83 -19.81 3.13
N ASP A 15 4.63 -20.35 3.20
CA ASP A 15 4.11 -21.37 2.29
C ASP A 15 3.57 -20.84 0.95
N LEU A 16 4.06 -19.68 0.50
CA LEU A 16 3.72 -19.15 -0.84
C LEU A 16 4.60 -19.72 -1.97
N ALA A 17 5.20 -20.90 -1.77
CA ALA A 17 5.82 -21.65 -2.85
C ALA A 17 4.71 -22.32 -3.68
N GLY A 18 4.19 -21.61 -4.68
CA GLY A 18 3.31 -22.17 -5.70
C GLY A 18 1.88 -21.67 -5.76
N GLU A 19 1.46 -20.79 -4.87
CA GLU A 19 0.17 -20.13 -5.03
C GLU A 19 0.32 -18.91 -5.93
N THR A 20 -0.22 -19.02 -7.15
CA THR A 20 -0.69 -17.84 -7.88
C THR A 20 -1.48 -17.04 -6.87
N LEU A 21 -1.05 -15.78 -6.59
CA LEU A 21 -1.79 -14.85 -5.75
C LEU A 21 -3.20 -14.71 -6.35
N ARG A 22 -4.06 -15.65 -6.02
CA ARG A 22 -5.47 -15.47 -6.27
C ARG A 22 -5.83 -14.31 -5.38
N HIS A 23 -6.42 -13.28 -5.97
CA HIS A 23 -7.26 -12.36 -5.24
C HIS A 23 -8.31 -13.22 -4.53
N GLU A 24 -7.96 -13.75 -3.36
CA GLU A 24 -8.88 -14.53 -2.57
C GLU A 24 -9.99 -13.59 -2.14
N GLN A 25 -11.13 -13.88 -2.79
CA GLN A 25 -12.47 -13.53 -2.33
C GLN A 25 -12.70 -12.05 -2.04
N VAL A 26 -12.51 -11.19 -3.04
CA VAL A 26 -13.51 -10.16 -3.21
C VAL A 26 -14.79 -10.93 -3.49
N ASP A 27 -15.71 -10.90 -2.53
CA ASP A 27 -17.04 -11.50 -2.65
C ASP A 27 -17.54 -11.27 -4.07
N ALA A 28 -17.79 -12.36 -4.82
CA ALA A 28 -18.20 -12.33 -6.21
C ALA A 28 -19.61 -11.70 -6.37
N SER A 29 -20.20 -11.20 -5.29
CA SER A 29 -21.47 -10.51 -5.28
C SER A 29 -21.33 -9.15 -5.95
N LYS A 30 -22.22 -8.90 -6.87
CA LYS A 30 -22.42 -7.57 -7.45
C LYS A 30 -22.86 -6.62 -6.33
N GLN A 31 -22.06 -5.55 -6.09
CA GLN A 31 -22.37 -4.50 -5.13
C GLN A 31 -22.73 -3.21 -5.86
N SER A 32 -23.66 -2.46 -5.32
CA SER A 32 -23.97 -1.13 -5.82
C SER A 32 -23.73 -0.09 -4.71
N PHE A 33 -23.12 1.01 -5.10
CA PHE A 33 -22.85 2.17 -4.26
C PHE A 33 -23.58 3.37 -4.85
N TRP A 34 -24.32 4.08 -4.02
CA TRP A 34 -24.98 5.31 -4.46
C TRP A 34 -24.41 6.51 -3.70
N ALA A 35 -24.12 7.59 -4.42
CA ALA A 35 -23.64 8.84 -3.85
C ALA A 35 -24.48 10.03 -4.37
N PRO A 36 -24.74 11.06 -3.52
CA PRO A 36 -25.45 12.25 -3.96
C PRO A 36 -24.68 13.03 -5.01
N TYR A 37 -23.34 12.95 -4.96
CA TYR A 37 -22.44 13.55 -5.94
C TYR A 37 -21.27 12.63 -6.22
N ALA A 38 -20.82 12.59 -7.48
CA ALA A 38 -19.59 11.92 -7.88
C ALA A 38 -18.79 12.76 -8.87
N TRP A 39 -17.48 12.87 -8.65
CA TRP A 39 -16.57 13.48 -9.60
C TRP A 39 -16.00 12.40 -10.51
N LEU A 40 -16.62 12.23 -11.68
CA LEU A 40 -16.33 11.12 -12.60
C LEU A 40 -15.19 11.41 -13.55
N ASP A 41 -14.93 12.68 -13.85
CA ASP A 41 -13.80 13.15 -14.65
C ASP A 41 -13.34 14.54 -14.18
N ALA A 42 -12.09 14.89 -14.55
CA ALA A 42 -11.45 16.12 -14.08
C ALA A 42 -11.90 17.38 -14.84
N GLU A 43 -12.60 17.24 -15.96
CA GLU A 43 -12.95 18.36 -16.85
C GLU A 43 -14.36 18.89 -16.59
N ASN A 44 -15.20 18.11 -15.92
CA ASN A 44 -16.59 18.44 -15.68
C ASN A 44 -16.90 18.70 -14.20
N ALA A 45 -18.02 19.38 -13.96
CA ALA A 45 -18.57 19.52 -12.62
C ALA A 45 -19.02 18.15 -12.06
N PRO A 46 -19.07 18.00 -10.72
CA PRO A 46 -19.57 16.77 -10.11
C PRO A 46 -20.98 16.41 -10.61
N THR A 47 -21.16 15.16 -10.95
CA THR A 47 -22.45 14.61 -11.38
C THR A 47 -23.30 14.26 -10.16
N SER A 48 -24.58 14.58 -10.19
CA SER A 48 -25.50 14.28 -9.08
C SER A 48 -26.17 12.91 -9.22
N ASN A 49 -26.51 12.31 -8.07
CA ASN A 49 -27.29 11.07 -7.96
C ASN A 49 -26.66 9.92 -8.78
N VAL A 50 -25.47 9.51 -8.40
CA VAL A 50 -24.68 8.52 -9.15
C VAL A 50 -24.70 7.19 -8.43
N ARG A 51 -25.03 6.13 -9.17
CA ARG A 51 -24.86 4.74 -8.74
C ARG A 51 -23.66 4.14 -9.46
N ILE A 52 -22.74 3.53 -8.69
CA ILE A 52 -21.60 2.77 -9.20
C ILE A 52 -21.83 1.30 -8.90
N ILE A 53 -21.77 0.48 -9.93
CA ILE A 53 -21.93 -0.97 -9.85
C ILE A 53 -20.55 -1.61 -9.94
N VAL A 54 -20.23 -2.43 -8.93
CA VAL A 54 -18.96 -3.16 -8.84
C VAL A 54 -19.24 -4.66 -8.85
N ALA A 55 -18.50 -5.39 -9.67
CA ALA A 55 -18.51 -6.86 -9.66
C ALA A 55 -17.07 -7.37 -9.85
N HIS A 56 -16.69 -8.38 -9.09
CA HIS A 56 -15.36 -8.98 -9.15
C HIS A 56 -14.20 -7.96 -9.00
N GLY A 57 -14.40 -6.92 -8.19
CA GLY A 57 -13.41 -5.85 -7.97
C GLY A 57 -13.29 -4.82 -9.09
N PHE A 58 -14.17 -4.85 -10.09
CA PHE A 58 -14.21 -3.91 -11.21
C PHE A 58 -15.50 -3.11 -11.23
N ILE A 59 -15.42 -1.84 -11.63
CA ILE A 59 -16.61 -1.03 -11.95
C ILE A 59 -17.19 -1.58 -13.25
N THR A 60 -18.42 -2.08 -13.19
CA THR A 60 -19.13 -2.67 -14.35
C THR A 60 -20.27 -1.80 -14.86
N GLY A 61 -20.63 -0.76 -14.12
CA GLY A 61 -21.64 0.22 -14.54
C GLY A 61 -21.58 1.49 -13.74
N ILE A 62 -21.97 2.59 -14.35
CA ILE A 62 -22.16 3.91 -13.73
C ILE A 62 -23.46 4.49 -14.28
N ASP A 63 -24.43 4.68 -13.40
CA ASP A 63 -25.73 5.30 -13.72
C ASP A 63 -25.80 6.68 -13.06
N SER A 64 -26.17 7.70 -13.83
CA SER A 64 -26.26 9.08 -13.34
C SER A 64 -27.71 9.54 -13.32
N GLY A 65 -28.05 10.44 -12.39
CA GLY A 65 -29.39 10.99 -12.26
C GLY A 65 -30.43 9.99 -11.72
N VAL A 66 -29.97 8.92 -11.07
CA VAL A 66 -30.86 7.86 -10.53
C VAL A 66 -31.08 8.03 -9.03
N PRO A 67 -32.27 7.76 -8.50
CA PRO A 67 -32.53 7.78 -7.06
C PRO A 67 -31.77 6.63 -6.38
N ALA A 68 -31.48 6.78 -5.07
CA ALA A 68 -30.95 5.69 -4.26
C ALA A 68 -31.96 4.53 -4.21
N ASP A 69 -31.44 3.30 -4.31
CA ASP A 69 -32.17 2.07 -4.10
C ASP A 69 -31.93 1.57 -2.66
N PRO A 70 -32.93 0.93 -2.01
CA PRO A 70 -32.71 0.34 -0.69
C PRO A 70 -31.58 -0.70 -0.60
N GLN A 71 -31.18 -1.29 -1.73
CA GLN A 71 -30.08 -2.24 -1.81
C GLN A 71 -28.73 -1.57 -2.04
N ASP A 72 -28.69 -0.27 -2.33
CA ASP A 72 -27.44 0.46 -2.52
C ASP A 72 -26.74 0.69 -1.17
N ILE A 73 -25.42 0.55 -1.18
CA ILE A 73 -24.56 1.10 -0.12
C ILE A 73 -24.52 2.61 -0.32
N GLN A 74 -25.23 3.35 0.54
CA GLN A 74 -25.32 4.80 0.43
C GLN A 74 -24.07 5.47 1.01
N LEU A 75 -23.36 6.19 0.15
CA LEU A 75 -22.19 6.99 0.51
C LEU A 75 -22.62 8.42 0.83
N GLN A 76 -21.89 9.07 1.73
CA GLN A 76 -22.09 10.47 2.08
C GLN A 76 -21.09 11.37 1.35
N GLY A 77 -21.53 12.58 0.95
CA GLY A 77 -20.64 13.58 0.37
C GLY A 77 -20.34 13.37 -1.11
N LEU A 78 -19.14 13.77 -1.52
CA LEU A 78 -18.65 13.69 -2.90
C LEU A 78 -17.79 12.43 -3.08
N LEU A 79 -18.22 11.52 -3.92
CA LEU A 79 -17.44 10.37 -4.33
C LEU A 79 -16.38 10.80 -5.34
N MET A 80 -15.13 10.40 -5.12
CA MET A 80 -13.99 10.71 -5.98
C MET A 80 -13.21 9.42 -6.29
N PRO A 81 -12.52 9.35 -7.45
CA PRO A 81 -11.52 8.32 -7.67
C PRO A 81 -10.46 8.37 -6.58
N GLY A 82 -10.02 7.20 -6.10
CA GLY A 82 -8.91 7.14 -5.14
C GLY A 82 -7.61 7.61 -5.76
N ALA A 83 -6.77 8.28 -4.96
CA ALA A 83 -5.47 8.76 -5.42
C ALA A 83 -4.51 7.60 -5.69
N ALA A 84 -3.62 7.76 -6.68
CA ALA A 84 -2.52 6.85 -6.95
C ALA A 84 -1.19 7.49 -6.51
N ASN A 85 -0.43 6.79 -5.68
CA ASN A 85 0.94 7.15 -5.39
C ASN A 85 1.86 6.48 -6.40
N CYS A 86 2.31 7.21 -7.40
CA CYS A 86 3.11 6.67 -8.50
C CYS A 86 4.61 6.55 -8.19
N HIS A 87 5.06 6.96 -7.00
CA HIS A 87 6.47 6.88 -6.59
C HIS A 87 6.57 6.81 -5.07
N ALA A 88 6.97 5.66 -4.55
CA ALA A 88 7.21 5.46 -3.12
C ALA A 88 8.50 4.67 -2.88
N HIS A 89 9.18 5.02 -1.80
CA HIS A 89 10.22 4.23 -1.14
C HIS A 89 9.79 4.12 0.32
N THR A 90 9.02 3.12 0.63
CA THR A 90 8.32 3.02 1.92
C THR A 90 9.26 3.19 3.12
N PHE A 91 10.47 2.60 3.09
CA PHE A 91 11.42 2.74 4.19
C PHE A 91 11.96 4.17 4.38
N HIS A 92 11.91 5.03 3.35
CA HIS A 92 12.30 6.44 3.47
C HIS A 92 11.39 7.23 4.41
N ARG A 93 10.19 6.73 4.68
CA ARG A 93 9.28 7.37 5.65
C ARG A 93 9.94 7.47 7.06
N ALA A 94 10.87 6.55 7.39
CA ALA A 94 11.65 6.59 8.62
C ALA A 94 12.68 7.74 8.68
N LEU A 95 12.96 8.39 7.56
CA LEU A 95 13.81 9.58 7.52
C LEU A 95 13.09 10.85 8.01
N ARG A 96 11.77 10.79 8.15
CA ARG A 96 10.98 11.96 8.57
C ARG A 96 11.45 12.47 9.92
N GLY A 97 11.81 13.76 9.95
CA GLY A 97 12.29 14.42 11.15
C GLY A 97 13.77 14.14 11.49
N LEU A 98 14.47 13.33 10.70
CA LEU A 98 15.91 13.09 10.90
C LEU A 98 16.82 14.02 10.08
N GLY A 99 16.26 14.79 9.15
CA GLY A 99 16.98 15.81 8.40
C GLY A 99 17.16 17.10 9.22
N HIS A 100 18.38 17.66 9.19
CA HIS A 100 18.65 18.98 9.74
C HIS A 100 18.67 20.01 8.59
N GLU A 101 18.27 21.24 8.86
CA GLU A 101 18.48 22.35 7.93
C GLU A 101 19.96 22.44 7.56
N GLY A 102 20.25 22.49 6.26
CA GLY A 102 21.64 22.53 5.75
C GLY A 102 22.29 21.15 5.57
N SER A 103 21.56 20.04 5.75
CA SER A 103 22.08 18.71 5.45
C SER A 103 22.40 18.57 3.95
N THR A 104 23.57 18.01 3.64
CA THR A 104 23.93 17.68 2.27
C THR A 104 23.24 16.38 1.82
N PHE A 105 23.14 16.17 0.50
CA PHE A 105 22.68 14.90 -0.08
C PHE A 105 23.43 13.69 0.51
N TRP A 106 24.73 13.80 0.73
CA TRP A 106 25.56 12.71 1.26
C TRP A 106 25.19 12.33 2.69
N GLN A 107 24.93 13.32 3.53
CA GLN A 107 24.49 13.09 4.91
C GLN A 107 23.10 12.45 4.96
N TRP A 108 22.20 12.88 4.08
CA TRP A 108 20.89 12.25 3.91
C TRP A 108 21.05 10.79 3.47
N ARG A 109 21.91 10.52 2.47
CA ARG A 109 22.18 9.18 1.95
C ARG A 109 22.74 8.26 3.05
N ASP A 110 23.69 8.72 3.83
CA ASP A 110 24.28 7.94 4.93
C ASP A 110 23.23 7.58 6.00
N THR A 111 22.31 8.47 6.27
CA THR A 111 21.18 8.21 7.18
C THR A 111 20.22 7.20 6.58
N MET A 112 19.92 7.30 5.29
CA MET A 112 19.10 6.35 4.56
C MET A 112 19.71 4.94 4.58
N TYR A 113 21.00 4.79 4.34
CA TYR A 113 21.68 3.48 4.42
C TYR A 113 21.65 2.90 5.84
N ARG A 114 21.84 3.71 6.87
CA ARG A 114 21.70 3.24 8.26
C ARG A 114 20.33 2.66 8.56
N ILE A 115 19.28 3.30 8.05
CA ILE A 115 17.91 2.78 8.17
C ILE A 115 17.77 1.48 7.38
N ALA A 116 18.16 1.46 6.11
CA ALA A 116 18.09 0.26 5.27
C ALA A 116 18.80 -0.94 5.92
N HIS A 117 19.98 -0.71 6.50
CA HIS A 117 20.75 -1.73 7.20
C HIS A 117 20.15 -2.18 8.54
N SER A 118 19.20 -1.46 9.11
CA SER A 118 18.51 -1.88 10.34
C SER A 118 17.28 -2.74 10.07
N LEU A 119 16.85 -2.85 8.81
CA LEU A 119 15.67 -3.58 8.44
C LEU A 119 15.90 -5.08 8.38
N THR A 120 14.93 -5.83 8.89
CA THR A 120 14.70 -7.24 8.57
C THR A 120 13.39 -7.35 7.80
N PRO A 121 13.13 -8.46 7.09
CA PRO A 121 11.85 -8.64 6.40
C PRO A 121 10.64 -8.47 7.33
N GLU A 122 10.71 -8.98 8.57
CA GLU A 122 9.65 -8.87 9.58
C GLU A 122 9.44 -7.42 10.02
N LEU A 123 10.52 -6.69 10.31
CA LEU A 123 10.43 -5.28 10.69
C LEU A 123 9.92 -4.43 9.51
N TYR A 124 10.38 -4.74 8.29
CA TYR A 124 9.94 -4.02 7.10
C TYR A 124 8.45 -4.25 6.81
N TYR A 125 7.96 -5.48 6.98
CA TYR A 125 6.53 -5.77 6.88
C TYR A 125 5.70 -4.90 7.83
N GLN A 126 6.06 -4.89 9.13
CA GLN A 126 5.33 -4.12 10.14
C GLN A 126 5.34 -2.63 9.81
N TYR A 127 6.50 -2.13 9.41
CA TYR A 127 6.70 -0.73 9.06
C TYR A 127 5.94 -0.34 7.79
N ALA A 128 6.07 -1.12 6.73
CA ALA A 128 5.39 -0.87 5.46
C ALA A 128 3.87 -0.92 5.62
N ARG A 129 3.35 -1.86 6.42
CA ARG A 129 1.91 -1.93 6.72
C ARG A 129 1.41 -0.64 7.35
N ALA A 130 2.15 -0.07 8.29
CA ALA A 130 1.77 1.20 8.91
C ALA A 130 1.81 2.36 7.90
N VAL A 131 2.83 2.43 7.04
CA VAL A 131 2.95 3.47 6.01
C VAL A 131 1.84 3.34 4.95
N TYR A 132 1.53 2.13 4.51
CA TYR A 132 0.44 1.89 3.57
C TYR A 132 -0.93 2.19 4.19
N ALA A 133 -1.12 1.90 5.47
CA ALA A 133 -2.34 2.31 6.18
C ALA A 133 -2.47 3.84 6.26
N GLU A 134 -1.37 4.59 6.50
CA GLU A 134 -1.39 6.06 6.39
C GLU A 134 -1.84 6.51 4.98
N MET A 135 -1.35 5.87 3.91
CA MET A 135 -1.76 6.19 2.54
C MET A 135 -3.26 5.94 2.33
N VAL A 136 -3.77 4.78 2.77
CA VAL A 136 -5.20 4.45 2.65
C VAL A 136 -6.06 5.47 3.40
N LEU A 137 -5.68 5.84 4.62
CA LEU A 137 -6.37 6.87 5.41
C LEU A 137 -6.34 8.25 4.75
N ALA A 138 -5.31 8.53 3.94
CA ALA A 138 -5.21 9.75 3.15
C ALA A 138 -5.93 9.68 1.78
N GLY A 139 -6.61 8.57 1.47
CA GLY A 139 -7.38 8.38 0.24
C GLY A 139 -6.62 7.79 -0.94
N TYR A 140 -5.40 7.27 -0.72
CA TYR A 140 -4.69 6.52 -1.75
C TYR A 140 -5.24 5.10 -1.85
N THR A 141 -5.45 4.63 -3.08
CA THR A 141 -5.95 3.28 -3.37
C THR A 141 -4.91 2.40 -4.06
N SER A 142 -3.85 3.01 -4.56
CA SER A 142 -2.75 2.30 -5.22
C SER A 142 -1.41 2.97 -4.95
N VAL A 143 -0.34 2.17 -4.97
CA VAL A 143 1.03 2.63 -4.78
C VAL A 143 1.98 1.90 -5.70
N ALA A 144 2.90 2.63 -6.34
CA ALA A 144 4.07 2.09 -7.02
C ALA A 144 5.27 2.22 -6.07
N GLU A 145 5.71 1.09 -5.56
CA GLU A 145 6.83 0.99 -4.61
C GLU A 145 8.11 0.65 -5.35
N PHE A 146 9.05 1.57 -5.36
CA PHE A 146 10.38 1.36 -5.93
C PHE A 146 11.25 0.69 -4.87
N HIS A 147 11.39 -0.63 -4.99
CA HIS A 147 12.01 -1.51 -4.01
C HIS A 147 13.44 -1.88 -4.44
N TYR A 148 14.40 -1.69 -3.54
CA TYR A 148 15.81 -1.99 -3.78
C TYR A 148 16.59 -2.45 -2.53
N VAL A 149 15.89 -2.91 -1.50
CA VAL A 149 16.50 -3.48 -0.28
C VAL A 149 16.32 -4.99 -0.33
N HIS A 150 17.41 -5.74 -0.57
CA HIS A 150 17.34 -7.19 -0.82
C HIS A 150 18.15 -8.04 0.14
N HIS A 151 19.18 -7.47 0.77
CA HIS A 151 20.20 -8.21 1.48
C HIS A 151 20.19 -7.93 2.98
N GLN A 152 20.80 -8.85 3.72
CA GLN A 152 21.09 -8.66 5.13
C GLN A 152 22.11 -7.53 5.35
N ILE A 153 22.23 -7.06 6.60
CA ILE A 153 23.17 -6.00 7.03
C ILE A 153 24.61 -6.20 6.53
N ASN A 154 25.04 -7.45 6.39
CA ASN A 154 26.39 -7.83 5.94
C ASN A 154 26.49 -8.03 4.42
N GLY A 155 25.46 -7.64 3.66
CA GLY A 155 25.38 -7.84 2.21
C GLY A 155 25.14 -9.27 1.77
N LYS A 156 24.88 -10.20 2.69
CA LYS A 156 24.54 -11.58 2.33
C LYS A 156 23.09 -11.69 1.91
N PRO A 157 22.78 -12.52 0.92
CA PRO A 157 21.39 -12.78 0.57
C PRO A 157 20.68 -13.52 1.71
N TYR A 158 19.38 -13.34 1.80
CA TYR A 158 18.52 -14.22 2.59
C TYR A 158 18.40 -15.59 1.89
N SER A 159 17.97 -16.60 2.62
CA SER A 159 17.64 -17.91 2.04
C SER A 159 16.55 -17.82 0.97
N ASP A 160 15.59 -16.91 1.18
CA ASP A 160 14.67 -16.45 0.16
C ASP A 160 15.14 -15.07 -0.34
N PRO A 161 15.62 -14.95 -1.59
CA PRO A 161 16.10 -13.68 -2.12
C PRO A 161 15.01 -12.61 -2.24
N ASN A 162 13.74 -13.02 -2.24
CA ASN A 162 12.59 -12.14 -2.35
C ASN A 162 11.93 -11.82 -0.99
N ALA A 163 12.57 -12.12 0.14
CA ALA A 163 11.98 -11.97 1.47
C ALA A 163 11.47 -10.54 1.74
N PHE A 164 12.22 -9.52 1.35
CA PHE A 164 11.80 -8.12 1.49
C PHE A 164 10.64 -7.74 0.56
N GLY A 165 10.68 -8.17 -0.70
CA GLY A 165 9.58 -7.94 -1.64
C GLY A 165 8.28 -8.59 -1.18
N LYS A 166 8.35 -9.82 -0.66
CA LYS A 166 7.20 -10.51 -0.06
C LYS A 166 6.67 -9.77 1.17
N ALA A 167 7.54 -9.22 2.01
CA ALA A 167 7.14 -8.40 3.15
C ALA A 167 6.30 -7.19 2.72
N LEU A 168 6.69 -6.50 1.65
CA LEU A 168 5.92 -5.38 1.08
C LEU A 168 4.57 -5.83 0.51
N ILE A 169 4.54 -6.97 -0.20
CA ILE A 169 3.29 -7.52 -0.76
C ILE A 169 2.30 -7.84 0.36
N HIS A 170 2.73 -8.53 1.42
CA HIS A 170 1.88 -8.82 2.58
C HIS A 170 1.42 -7.55 3.29
N ALA A 171 2.31 -6.59 3.47
CA ALA A 171 1.97 -5.30 4.08
C ALA A 171 0.89 -4.55 3.29
N ALA A 172 0.97 -4.57 1.96
CA ALA A 172 -0.01 -3.92 1.10
C ALA A 172 -1.38 -4.64 1.13
N LEU A 173 -1.37 -5.98 1.13
CA LEU A 173 -2.59 -6.78 1.26
C LEU A 173 -3.30 -6.49 2.57
N ASP A 174 -2.57 -6.47 3.68
CA ASP A 174 -3.14 -6.22 5.01
C ASP A 174 -3.62 -4.76 5.19
N ALA A 175 -2.97 -3.81 4.53
CA ALA A 175 -3.41 -2.42 4.52
C ALA A 175 -4.58 -2.16 3.57
N GLY A 176 -4.86 -3.07 2.62
CA GLY A 176 -5.91 -2.93 1.63
C GLY A 176 -5.58 -1.96 0.49
N ILE A 177 -4.29 -1.78 0.16
CA ILE A 177 -3.85 -0.93 -0.96
C ILE A 177 -3.34 -1.79 -2.13
N ARG A 178 -3.62 -1.37 -3.36
CA ARG A 178 -3.06 -2.04 -4.55
C ARG A 178 -1.60 -1.68 -4.71
N LEU A 179 -0.74 -2.69 -4.77
CA LEU A 179 0.71 -2.53 -4.92
C LEU A 179 1.16 -2.85 -6.34
N THR A 180 1.95 -1.96 -6.92
CA THR A 180 2.84 -2.25 -8.04
C THR A 180 4.26 -2.23 -7.50
N LEU A 181 4.86 -3.41 -7.33
CA LEU A 181 6.22 -3.55 -6.83
C LEU A 181 7.19 -3.43 -7.99
N LEU A 182 8.02 -2.38 -7.97
CA LEU A 182 9.10 -2.15 -8.92
C LEU A 182 10.39 -2.71 -8.31
N ASP A 183 10.62 -4.00 -8.52
CA ASP A 183 11.78 -4.70 -7.98
C ASP A 183 13.03 -4.32 -8.73
N THR A 184 13.94 -3.62 -8.08
CA THR A 184 15.09 -2.96 -8.69
C THR A 184 16.39 -3.42 -8.06
N CYS A 185 17.37 -3.74 -8.89
CA CYS A 185 18.71 -4.12 -8.47
C CYS A 185 19.72 -3.03 -8.86
N TYR A 186 20.47 -2.53 -7.87
CA TYR A 186 21.65 -1.70 -8.10
C TYR A 186 22.89 -2.57 -8.10
N LEU A 187 23.61 -2.61 -9.24
CA LEU A 187 24.85 -3.36 -9.36
C LEU A 187 26.08 -2.55 -8.92
N HIS A 188 25.96 -1.23 -8.92
CA HIS A 188 27.01 -0.30 -8.50
C HIS A 188 26.37 0.82 -7.67
N ALA A 189 26.89 1.01 -6.47
CA ALA A 189 26.49 2.07 -5.53
C ALA A 189 27.71 2.84 -5.03
#